data_a0833283d58623f05e913f3c36a02f07
#
_entry.id   a0833283d58623f05e913f3c36a02f07
#
_cell.length_a   1.000
_cell.length_b   1.000
_cell.length_c   1.000
_cell.angle_alpha   90.00
_cell.angle_beta   90.00
_cell.angle_gamma   90.00
#
_symmetry.space_group_name_H-M   'P 1'
#
loop_
_entity.id
_entity.type
_entity.pdbx_description
1 polymer ?
#
loop_
_entity_poly.entity_id
_entity_poly.type
_entity_poly.pdbx_seq_one_letter_code
_entity_poly.pdbx_strand_id
1 'polypeptide(L)'
;MSPLQQKGFANFNLAGYYKRKYRGVVEPAGWFLLTNLDSLKDAIKAFKLRSGIEAMFKDCKTGGYNLESTYADGQRLIALILLIAIAYTCAILVGRNSRSSGLQKYVGRLKELQRLHRRHSAFWIGLYGQLWVGAMEFWADLAHELMRLKPSKLPYFQQGLRAMTLIQSAL
;
A
#
# COMPACT_ATOMS: atom_id res chain seq x y z
N MET A 1 10.30 -50.60 24.83
CA MET A 1 10.01 -49.22 25.31
C MET A 1 10.99 -48.30 24.62
N SER A 2 10.51 -47.57 23.61
CA SER A 2 11.33 -46.55 22.94
C SER A 2 11.52 -45.35 23.88
N PRO A 3 12.73 -44.78 23.97
CA PRO A 3 12.94 -43.62 24.80
C PRO A 3 12.10 -42.47 24.29
N LEU A 4 11.31 -41.88 25.19
CA LEU A 4 10.64 -40.60 24.95
C LEU A 4 11.68 -39.59 24.48
N GLN A 5 11.64 -39.23 23.20
CA GLN A 5 12.38 -38.09 22.70
C GLN A 5 11.95 -36.87 23.50
N GLN A 6 12.75 -36.40 24.42
CA GLN A 6 12.61 -35.11 25.02
C GLN A 6 12.70 -34.07 23.88
N LYS A 7 11.57 -33.54 23.51
CA LYS A 7 11.54 -32.33 22.62
C LYS A 7 12.16 -31.20 23.42
N GLY A 8 13.45 -30.99 23.25
CA GLY A 8 14.14 -29.85 23.82
C GLY A 8 13.58 -28.57 23.19
N PHE A 9 13.17 -27.63 24.03
CA PHE A 9 12.91 -26.30 23.56
C PHE A 9 14.23 -25.62 23.23
N ALA A 10 14.38 -25.08 22.05
CA ALA A 10 15.52 -24.25 21.70
C ALA A 10 15.55 -23.01 22.61
N ASN A 11 16.76 -22.48 22.88
CA ASN A 11 16.89 -21.20 23.58
C ASN A 11 16.37 -20.08 22.71
N PHE A 12 15.34 -19.40 23.19
CA PHE A 12 14.77 -18.23 22.54
C PHE A 12 14.93 -16.98 23.40
N ASN A 13 15.16 -15.86 22.76
CA ASN A 13 15.10 -14.55 23.40
C ASN A 13 13.65 -14.05 23.41
N LEU A 14 13.24 -13.44 24.51
CA LEU A 14 11.95 -12.77 24.61
C LEU A 14 12.15 -11.27 24.40
N ALA A 15 11.63 -10.74 23.31
CA ALA A 15 11.64 -9.33 23.01
C ALA A 15 10.28 -8.70 23.32
N GLY A 16 10.24 -7.74 24.24
CA GLY A 16 9.04 -6.97 24.59
C GLY A 16 9.06 -5.58 23.95
N TYR A 17 7.98 -5.20 23.29
CA TYR A 17 7.80 -3.87 22.73
C TYR A 17 6.43 -3.32 23.06
N TYR A 18 6.39 -2.17 23.66
CA TYR A 18 5.15 -1.46 23.98
C TYR A 18 5.12 -0.07 23.37
N LYS A 19 4.06 0.20 22.61
CA LYS A 19 3.78 1.53 22.09
C LYS A 19 2.42 1.98 22.59
N ARG A 20 2.42 2.91 23.53
CA ARG A 20 1.20 3.41 24.19
C ARG A 20 0.11 3.86 23.21
N LYS A 21 0.50 4.41 22.07
CA LYS A 21 -0.45 4.87 21.03
C LYS A 21 0.05 4.45 19.65
N TYR A 22 -0.72 3.64 18.95
CA TYR A 22 -0.43 3.21 17.59
C TYR A 22 -1.53 3.68 16.65
N ARG A 23 -1.19 4.50 15.65
CA ARG A 23 -2.14 5.09 14.67
C ARG A 23 -3.34 5.79 15.30
N GLY A 24 -3.15 6.43 16.45
CA GLY A 24 -4.22 7.13 17.15
C GLY A 24 -5.00 6.28 18.17
N VAL A 25 -4.85 4.97 18.14
CA VAL A 25 -5.48 4.02 19.05
C VAL A 25 -4.52 3.71 20.21
N VAL A 26 -5.05 3.63 21.42
CA VAL A 26 -4.28 3.18 22.59
C VAL A 26 -4.25 1.67 22.56
N GLU A 27 -3.03 1.09 22.50
CA GLU A 27 -2.84 -0.34 22.55
C GLU A 27 -3.02 -0.85 23.98
N PRO A 28 -3.86 -1.87 24.20
CA PRO A 28 -4.14 -2.38 25.55
C PRO A 28 -2.95 -3.14 26.15
N ALA A 29 -2.10 -3.75 25.31
CA ALA A 29 -0.97 -4.57 25.74
C ALA A 29 0.26 -4.36 24.86
N GLY A 30 1.43 -4.69 25.42
CA GLY A 30 2.68 -4.76 24.65
C GLY A 30 2.73 -5.98 23.75
N TRP A 31 3.60 -5.93 22.74
CA TRP A 31 3.93 -7.10 21.93
C TRP A 31 5.08 -7.87 22.56
N PHE A 32 4.91 -9.17 22.64
CA PHE A 32 5.94 -10.09 23.11
C PHE A 32 6.31 -11.02 21.96
N LEU A 33 7.58 -11.02 21.60
CA LEU A 33 8.12 -11.78 20.47
C LEU A 33 9.12 -12.79 20.98
N LEU A 34 8.90 -14.07 20.71
CA LEU A 34 9.93 -15.09 20.81
C LEU A 34 10.79 -15.02 19.56
N THR A 35 12.11 -14.91 19.74
CA THR A 35 13.05 -14.72 18.65
C THR A 35 14.38 -15.40 18.95
N ASN A 36 15.09 -15.81 17.91
CA ASN A 36 16.47 -16.24 17.97
C ASN A 36 17.48 -15.11 17.69
N LEU A 37 16.98 -13.87 17.51
CA LEU A 37 17.82 -12.70 17.26
C LEU A 37 18.28 -12.10 18.60
N ASP A 38 19.53 -11.66 18.66
CA ASP A 38 20.15 -11.13 19.87
C ASP A 38 19.77 -9.69 20.19
N SER A 39 19.25 -8.97 19.17
CA SER A 39 18.90 -7.55 19.29
C SER A 39 17.38 -7.34 19.27
N LEU A 40 16.86 -6.60 20.25
CA LEU A 40 15.47 -6.14 20.27
C LEU A 40 15.11 -5.35 18.99
N LYS A 41 16.05 -4.55 18.49
CA LYS A 41 15.85 -3.74 17.26
C LYS A 41 15.64 -4.63 16.05
N ASP A 42 16.42 -5.70 15.93
CA ASP A 42 16.34 -6.63 14.81
C ASP A 42 15.08 -7.50 14.92
N ALA A 43 14.72 -7.95 16.12
CA ALA A 43 13.47 -8.65 16.36
C ALA A 43 12.25 -7.82 15.97
N ILE A 44 12.19 -6.55 16.36
CA ILE A 44 11.12 -5.63 15.98
C ILE A 44 11.12 -5.36 14.45
N LYS A 45 12.30 -5.23 13.84
CA LYS A 45 12.44 -5.07 12.40
C LYS A 45 11.92 -6.29 11.64
N ALA A 46 12.31 -7.49 12.05
CA ALA A 46 11.83 -8.75 11.47
C ALA A 46 10.29 -8.88 11.61
N PHE A 47 9.75 -8.60 12.80
CA PHE A 47 8.32 -8.62 13.04
C PHE A 47 7.55 -7.62 12.15
N LYS A 48 8.09 -6.42 11.96
CA LYS A 48 7.49 -5.42 11.06
C LYS A 48 7.50 -5.85 9.59
N LEU A 49 8.47 -6.66 9.17
CA LEU A 49 8.49 -7.22 7.81
C LEU A 49 7.34 -8.19 7.57
N ARG A 50 6.90 -8.91 8.61
CA ARG A 50 5.73 -9.78 8.54
C ARG A 50 4.46 -9.02 8.14
N SER A 51 4.26 -7.81 8.65
CA SER A 51 3.11 -6.97 8.25
C SER A 51 3.10 -6.68 6.73
N GLY A 52 4.25 -6.73 6.07
CA GLY A 52 4.35 -6.62 4.62
C GLY A 52 3.75 -7.83 3.89
N ILE A 53 3.90 -9.02 4.45
CA ILE A 53 3.32 -10.26 3.91
C ILE A 53 1.79 -10.19 3.99
N GLU A 54 1.25 -9.76 5.13
CA GLU A 54 -0.19 -9.60 5.32
C GLU A 54 -0.78 -8.54 4.36
N ALA A 55 -0.06 -7.44 4.15
CA ALA A 55 -0.44 -6.42 3.17
C ALA A 55 -0.41 -6.97 1.74
N MET A 56 0.61 -7.76 1.39
CA MET A 56 0.71 -8.43 0.08
C MET A 56 -0.49 -9.37 -0.15
N PHE A 57 -0.84 -10.20 0.82
CA PHE A 57 -2.02 -11.07 0.69
C PHE A 57 -3.32 -10.27 0.51
N LYS A 58 -3.48 -9.19 1.23
CA LYS A 58 -4.62 -8.29 1.05
C LYS A 58 -4.66 -7.70 -0.35
N ASP A 59 -3.53 -7.21 -0.86
CA ASP A 59 -3.41 -6.65 -2.20
C ASP A 59 -3.70 -7.72 -3.28
N CYS A 60 -3.26 -8.97 -3.07
CA CYS A 60 -3.54 -10.09 -3.97
C CYS A 60 -5.00 -10.54 -3.96
N LYS A 61 -5.70 -10.39 -2.82
CA LYS A 61 -7.12 -10.79 -2.69
C LYS A 61 -8.05 -9.70 -3.25
N THR A 62 -8.09 -8.56 -2.62
CA THR A 62 -9.10 -7.52 -2.87
C THR A 62 -8.53 -6.18 -3.30
N GLY A 63 -7.22 -5.99 -3.13
CA GLY A 63 -6.55 -4.70 -3.31
C GLY A 63 -6.04 -4.41 -4.72
N GLY A 64 -6.03 -5.39 -5.63
CA GLY A 64 -5.48 -5.18 -6.96
C GLY A 64 -5.67 -6.34 -7.92
N TYR A 65 -5.30 -7.57 -7.55
CA TYR A 65 -5.29 -8.70 -8.48
C TYR A 65 -6.50 -9.64 -8.37
N ASN A 66 -7.25 -9.56 -7.29
CA ASN A 66 -8.48 -10.32 -7.04
C ASN A 66 -8.36 -11.83 -7.33
N LEU A 67 -7.35 -12.46 -6.76
CA LEU A 67 -6.96 -13.85 -7.03
C LEU A 67 -8.08 -14.86 -6.71
N GLU A 68 -8.92 -14.55 -5.69
CA GLU A 68 -10.01 -15.43 -5.27
C GLU A 68 -11.13 -15.54 -6.32
N SER A 69 -11.34 -14.52 -7.14
CA SER A 69 -12.39 -14.53 -8.17
C SER A 69 -11.98 -15.21 -9.47
N THR A 70 -10.75 -15.69 -9.59
CA THR A 70 -10.26 -16.28 -10.83
C THR A 70 -10.79 -17.68 -11.10
N TYR A 71 -11.23 -18.39 -10.04
CA TYR A 71 -11.68 -19.80 -10.12
C TYR A 71 -10.69 -20.72 -10.85
N ALA A 72 -9.39 -20.39 -10.83
CA ALA A 72 -8.34 -21.12 -11.49
C ALA A 72 -8.10 -22.48 -10.82
N ASP A 73 -7.89 -23.51 -11.62
CA ASP A 73 -7.42 -24.82 -11.14
C ASP A 73 -6.00 -24.73 -10.56
N GLY A 74 -5.54 -25.79 -9.88
CA GLY A 74 -4.29 -25.77 -9.13
C GLY A 74 -3.06 -25.40 -9.99
N GLN A 75 -2.95 -25.88 -11.22
CA GLN A 75 -1.80 -25.57 -12.08
C GLN A 75 -1.85 -24.14 -12.60
N ARG A 76 -3.02 -23.68 -13.04
CA ARG A 76 -3.23 -22.31 -13.48
C ARG A 76 -3.05 -21.33 -12.32
N LEU A 77 -3.47 -21.71 -11.11
CA LEU A 77 -3.29 -20.91 -9.92
C LEU A 77 -1.80 -20.72 -9.59
N ILE A 78 -0.96 -21.76 -9.71
CA ILE A 78 0.49 -21.66 -9.49
C ILE A 78 1.11 -20.68 -10.49
N ALA A 79 0.79 -20.81 -11.79
CA ALA A 79 1.29 -19.91 -12.82
C ALA A 79 0.84 -18.46 -12.57
N LEU A 80 -0.42 -18.28 -12.18
CA LEU A 80 -0.98 -16.97 -11.85
C LEU A 80 -0.31 -16.33 -10.64
N ILE A 81 -0.06 -17.10 -9.59
CA ILE A 81 0.66 -16.63 -8.39
C ILE A 81 2.07 -16.17 -8.76
N LEU A 82 2.77 -16.90 -9.63
CA LEU A 82 4.10 -16.50 -10.07
C LEU A 82 4.07 -15.18 -10.85
N LEU A 83 3.15 -15.03 -11.79
CA LEU A 83 2.95 -13.78 -12.54
C LEU A 83 2.60 -12.62 -11.62
N ILE A 84 1.71 -12.84 -10.66
CA ILE A 84 1.33 -11.83 -9.68
C ILE A 84 2.51 -11.45 -8.79
N ALA A 85 3.35 -12.40 -8.38
CA ALA A 85 4.54 -12.10 -7.58
C ALA A 85 5.51 -11.17 -8.33
N ILE A 86 5.70 -11.40 -9.63
CA ILE A 86 6.52 -10.52 -10.50
C ILE A 86 5.87 -9.15 -10.63
N ALA A 87 4.59 -9.10 -11.01
CA ALA A 87 3.84 -7.85 -11.20
C ALA A 87 3.77 -7.03 -9.90
N TYR A 88 3.55 -7.68 -8.76
CA TYR A 88 3.54 -7.05 -7.44
C TYR A 88 4.90 -6.43 -7.10
N THR A 89 5.98 -7.16 -7.37
CA THR A 89 7.35 -6.68 -7.15
C THR A 89 7.63 -5.45 -8.01
N CYS A 90 7.30 -5.51 -9.30
CA CYS A 90 7.44 -4.37 -10.22
C CYS A 90 6.64 -3.15 -9.73
N ALA A 91 5.38 -3.34 -9.35
CA ALA A 91 4.55 -2.25 -8.83
C ALA A 91 5.14 -1.62 -7.56
N ILE A 92 5.67 -2.43 -6.63
CA ILE A 92 6.34 -1.91 -5.43
C ILE A 92 7.61 -1.11 -5.79
N LEU A 93 8.42 -1.60 -6.72
CA LEU A 93 9.64 -0.91 -7.14
C LEU A 93 9.32 0.44 -7.78
N VAL A 94 8.37 0.49 -8.69
CA VAL A 94 7.87 1.73 -9.31
C VAL A 94 7.32 2.69 -8.25
N GLY A 95 6.49 2.20 -7.33
CA GLY A 95 5.94 3.03 -6.27
C GLY A 95 6.98 3.53 -5.27
N ARG A 96 8.03 2.76 -5.00
CA ARG A 96 9.18 3.21 -4.19
C ARG A 96 9.98 4.28 -4.90
N ASN A 97 10.22 4.12 -6.20
CA ASN A 97 10.92 5.11 -7.02
C ASN A 97 10.12 6.42 -7.08
N SER A 98 8.81 6.37 -7.32
CA SER A 98 7.92 7.54 -7.27
C SER A 98 7.96 8.25 -5.91
N ARG A 99 8.20 7.49 -4.84
CA ARG A 99 8.37 8.06 -3.50
C ARG A 99 9.72 8.75 -3.33
N SER A 100 10.81 8.14 -3.76
CA SER A 100 12.17 8.70 -3.63
C SER A 100 12.34 9.98 -4.46
N SER A 101 11.67 10.05 -5.62
CA SER A 101 11.63 11.24 -6.48
C SER A 101 10.67 12.34 -6.00
N GLY A 102 9.94 12.11 -4.90
CA GLY A 102 8.99 13.07 -4.35
C GLY A 102 7.65 13.15 -5.09
N LEU A 103 7.43 12.34 -6.12
CA LEU A 103 6.19 12.33 -6.91
C LEU A 103 4.97 11.83 -6.11
N GLN A 104 5.19 11.07 -5.04
CA GLN A 104 4.10 10.51 -4.22
C GLN A 104 3.13 11.56 -3.68
N LYS A 105 3.58 12.77 -3.41
CA LYS A 105 2.72 13.86 -2.91
C LYS A 105 1.73 14.38 -3.96
N TYR A 106 1.99 14.12 -5.24
CA TYR A 106 1.14 14.52 -6.37
C TYR A 106 0.27 13.37 -6.88
N VAL A 107 0.60 12.12 -6.53
CA VAL A 107 -0.16 10.93 -6.92
C VAL A 107 -1.16 10.59 -5.83
N GLY A 108 -2.43 10.59 -6.15
CA GLY A 108 -3.51 10.35 -5.20
C GLY A 108 -4.05 11.63 -4.58
N ARG A 109 -4.79 11.51 -3.48
CA ARG A 109 -5.35 12.70 -2.80
C ARG A 109 -4.25 13.53 -2.15
N LEU A 110 -4.28 14.81 -2.44
CA LEU A 110 -3.58 15.84 -1.70
C LEU A 110 -3.97 15.76 -0.21
N LYS A 111 -3.10 16.27 0.66
CA LYS A 111 -3.22 16.25 2.13
C LYS A 111 -4.67 16.26 2.64
N GLU A 112 -5.03 15.27 3.41
CA GLU A 112 -6.16 15.37 4.33
C GLU A 112 -5.65 16.06 5.61
N LEU A 113 -6.28 17.14 6.01
CA LEU A 113 -5.89 18.03 7.13
C LEU A 113 -5.63 17.30 8.47
N GLN A 114 -6.16 16.10 8.65
CA GLN A 114 -6.03 15.32 9.90
C GLN A 114 -5.17 14.05 9.75
N ARG A 115 -4.51 13.81 8.61
CA ARG A 115 -3.69 12.61 8.40
C ARG A 115 -2.20 12.92 8.40
N LEU A 116 -1.52 12.42 9.42
CA LEU A 116 -0.06 12.46 9.53
C LEU A 116 0.64 11.41 8.63
N HIS A 117 -0.09 10.40 8.14
CA HIS A 117 0.47 9.27 7.42
C HIS A 117 -0.07 9.15 5.99
N ARG A 118 0.73 8.54 5.14
CA ARG A 118 0.43 8.28 3.72
C ARG A 118 -0.86 7.49 3.57
N ARG A 119 -1.69 7.88 2.63
CA ARG A 119 -2.93 7.18 2.33
C ARG A 119 -2.70 5.92 1.50
N HIS A 120 -1.75 5.95 0.58
CA HIS A 120 -1.53 4.89 -0.38
C HIS A 120 -0.22 4.14 -0.12
N SER A 121 -0.25 2.81 -0.28
CA SER A 121 0.94 1.96 -0.25
C SER A 121 1.84 2.20 -1.47
N ALA A 122 3.10 1.76 -1.39
CA ALA A 122 3.98 1.79 -2.56
C ALA A 122 3.42 0.94 -3.71
N PHE A 123 2.79 -0.18 -3.40
CA PHE A 123 2.10 -1.03 -4.36
C PHE A 123 1.01 -0.26 -5.12
N TRP A 124 0.11 0.40 -4.39
CA TRP A 124 -0.98 1.16 -5.01
C TRP A 124 -0.46 2.26 -5.93
N ILE A 125 0.56 3.00 -5.48
CA ILE A 125 1.17 4.07 -6.28
C ILE A 125 1.84 3.51 -7.54
N GLY A 126 2.51 2.35 -7.44
CA GLY A 126 3.14 1.72 -8.59
C GLY A 126 2.12 1.16 -9.59
N LEU A 127 1.00 0.64 -9.09
CA LEU A 127 -0.05 0.07 -9.94
C LEU A 127 -0.85 1.15 -10.67
N TYR A 128 -1.22 2.22 -9.98
CA TYR A 128 -2.10 3.25 -10.51
C TYR A 128 -1.39 4.57 -10.86
N GLY A 129 -0.16 4.76 -10.42
CA GLY A 129 0.57 6.01 -10.62
C GLY A 129 0.81 6.37 -12.09
N GLN A 130 0.95 5.38 -12.95
CA GLN A 130 1.11 5.58 -14.40
C GLN A 130 -0.12 6.23 -15.05
N LEU A 131 -1.31 5.95 -14.55
CA LEU A 131 -2.54 6.61 -15.02
C LEU A 131 -2.51 8.11 -14.71
N TRP A 132 -1.91 8.50 -13.60
CA TRP A 132 -1.72 9.90 -13.25
C TRP A 132 -0.70 10.58 -14.15
N VAL A 133 0.40 9.89 -14.46
CA VAL A 133 1.44 10.41 -15.37
C VAL A 133 0.88 10.56 -16.80
N GLY A 134 0.15 9.56 -17.29
CA GLY A 134 -0.49 9.62 -18.60
C GLY A 134 -1.55 10.72 -18.73
N ALA A 135 -2.14 11.15 -17.62
CA ALA A 135 -3.07 12.25 -17.58
C ALA A 135 -2.40 13.63 -17.40
N MET A 136 -1.08 13.71 -17.26
CA MET A 136 -0.40 14.98 -16.94
C MET A 136 -0.58 16.05 -18.03
N GLU A 137 -0.51 15.67 -19.30
CA GLU A 137 -0.72 16.59 -20.43
C GLU A 137 -2.12 17.19 -20.39
N PHE A 138 -3.12 16.33 -20.22
CA PHE A 138 -4.51 16.75 -20.03
C PHE A 138 -4.69 17.69 -18.84
N TRP A 139 -4.05 17.39 -17.70
CA TRP A 139 -4.09 18.27 -16.53
C TRP A 139 -3.36 19.58 -16.75
N ALA A 140 -2.26 19.57 -17.52
CA ALA A 140 -1.53 20.78 -17.87
C ALA A 140 -2.38 21.71 -18.74
N ASP A 141 -3.08 21.17 -19.73
CA ASP A 141 -4.01 21.94 -20.59
C ASP A 141 -5.17 22.53 -19.78
N LEU A 142 -5.77 21.71 -18.90
CA LEU A 142 -6.81 22.20 -18.00
C LEU A 142 -6.32 23.30 -17.06
N ALA A 143 -5.11 23.16 -16.52
CA ALA A 143 -4.51 24.19 -15.67
C ALA A 143 -4.24 25.48 -16.45
N HIS A 144 -3.76 25.36 -17.69
CA HIS A 144 -3.56 26.51 -18.59
C HIS A 144 -4.86 27.24 -18.87
N GLU A 145 -5.93 26.52 -19.22
CA GLU A 145 -7.25 27.11 -19.41
C GLU A 145 -7.77 27.77 -18.14
N LEU A 146 -7.57 27.13 -16.98
CA LEU A 146 -7.98 27.66 -15.69
C LEU A 146 -7.28 28.98 -15.35
N MET A 147 -6.00 29.11 -15.69
CA MET A 147 -5.23 30.33 -15.49
C MET A 147 -5.68 31.47 -16.41
N ARG A 148 -6.29 31.17 -17.56
CA ARG A 148 -6.85 32.16 -18.51
C ARG A 148 -8.24 32.65 -18.10
N LEU A 149 -8.91 31.94 -17.19
CA LEU A 149 -10.26 32.30 -16.77
C LEU A 149 -10.27 33.52 -15.86
N LYS A 150 -11.23 34.40 -16.10
CA LYS A 150 -11.54 35.47 -15.14
C LYS A 150 -12.03 34.84 -13.84
N PRO A 151 -11.68 35.40 -12.64
CA PRO A 151 -12.10 34.85 -11.35
C PRO A 151 -13.60 34.56 -11.22
N SER A 152 -14.45 35.40 -11.85
CA SER A 152 -15.91 35.23 -11.89
C SER A 152 -16.38 33.96 -12.65
N LYS A 153 -15.53 33.39 -13.50
CA LYS A 153 -15.84 32.17 -14.27
C LYS A 153 -15.38 30.87 -13.58
N LEU A 154 -14.53 30.99 -12.60
CA LEU A 154 -13.96 29.82 -11.88
C LEU A 154 -15.03 28.87 -11.31
N PRO A 155 -16.13 29.32 -10.67
CA PRO A 155 -17.16 28.41 -10.15
C PRO A 155 -17.81 27.56 -11.24
N TYR A 156 -18.06 28.15 -12.41
CA TYR A 156 -18.66 27.44 -13.56
C TYR A 156 -17.71 26.39 -14.13
N PHE A 157 -16.44 26.72 -14.23
CA PHE A 157 -15.39 25.76 -14.63
C PHE A 157 -15.30 24.58 -13.67
N GLN A 158 -15.29 24.84 -12.38
CA GLN A 158 -15.27 23.77 -11.35
C GLN A 158 -16.52 22.88 -11.42
N GLN A 159 -17.68 23.47 -11.71
CA GLN A 159 -18.91 22.72 -11.89
C GLN A 159 -18.84 21.82 -13.14
N GLY A 160 -18.28 22.31 -14.24
CA GLY A 160 -18.03 21.55 -15.45
C GLY A 160 -17.09 20.37 -15.21
N LEU A 161 -15.98 20.57 -14.49
CA LEU A 161 -15.05 19.50 -14.12
C LEU A 161 -15.73 18.42 -13.28
N ARG A 162 -16.59 18.80 -12.33
CA ARG A 162 -17.37 17.82 -11.52
C ARG A 162 -18.32 17.02 -12.39
N ALA A 163 -19.01 17.66 -13.34
CA ALA A 163 -19.89 16.98 -14.28
C ALA A 163 -19.11 15.98 -15.16
N MET A 164 -17.94 16.36 -15.68
CA MET A 164 -17.07 15.44 -16.43
C MET A 164 -16.64 14.24 -15.60
N THR A 165 -16.23 14.44 -14.34
CA THR A 165 -15.86 13.36 -13.45
C THR A 165 -17.01 12.37 -13.21
N LEU A 166 -18.24 12.90 -13.03
CA LEU A 166 -19.43 12.06 -12.87
C LEU A 166 -19.76 11.27 -14.13
N ILE A 167 -19.62 11.87 -15.30
CA ILE A 167 -19.83 11.18 -16.59
C ILE A 167 -18.80 10.07 -16.78
N GLN A 168 -17.52 10.35 -16.52
CA GLN A 168 -16.45 9.36 -16.63
C GLN A 168 -16.59 8.19 -15.62
N SER A 169 -17.19 8.44 -14.46
CA SER A 169 -17.42 7.39 -13.46
C SER A 169 -18.65 6.53 -13.77
N ALA A 170 -19.51 6.96 -14.70
CA ALA A 170 -20.72 6.25 -15.12
C ALA A 170 -20.51 5.40 -16.40
N LEU A 171 -19.37 5.56 -17.08
CA LEU A 171 -18.92 4.78 -18.23
C LEU A 171 -18.02 3.64 -17.81
#